data_393c64558bddb92ecc18dc5f00852439
#
_entry.id   393c64558bddb92ecc18dc5f00852439
#
_cell.length_a   1.000
_cell.length_b   1.000
_cell.length_c   1.000
_cell.angle_alpha   90.00
_cell.angle_beta   90.00
_cell.angle_gamma   90.00
#
_symmetry.space_group_name_H-M   'P 1'
#
loop_
_entity.id
_entity.type
_entity.pdbx_description
1 polymer ?
#
loop_
_entity_poly.entity_id
_entity_poly.type
_entity_poly.pdbx_seq_one_letter_code
_entity_poly.pdbx_strand_id
1 'polypeptide(L)'
;MAPEYYDFGPYKIHHSSVFYTNDLCFAFVNLRPAVPVKRVADLTAEEITDLWMISQKVGRQLESYHKASSLTFCIQDGPQAGQSVPHVHIHILPRMSRDYENNDDIYEDINKKEKELKEKLEVDKERKDRSLEEMALEADEYRKFII
;
A
#
# COMPACT_ATOMS: atom_id res chain seq x y z
N MET A 1 19.17 -0.88 12.84
CA MET A 1 18.86 -2.03 11.95
C MET A 1 17.39 -2.03 11.60
N ALA A 2 17.07 -2.29 10.34
CA ALA A 2 15.68 -2.45 9.92
C ALA A 2 15.08 -3.71 10.57
N PRO A 3 13.80 -3.67 11.00
CA PRO A 3 13.14 -4.84 11.54
C PRO A 3 12.95 -5.92 10.46
N GLU A 4 12.85 -7.17 10.88
CA GLU A 4 12.56 -8.28 9.97
C GLU A 4 11.13 -8.19 9.41
N TYR A 5 10.21 -7.72 10.25
CA TYR A 5 8.79 -7.56 9.90
C TYR A 5 8.26 -6.20 10.33
N TYR A 6 7.30 -5.71 9.57
CA TYR A 6 6.51 -4.50 9.88
C TYR A 6 5.08 -4.89 10.22
N ASP A 7 4.50 -4.23 11.21
CA ASP A 7 3.11 -4.48 11.60
C ASP A 7 2.13 -3.81 10.65
N PHE A 8 1.13 -4.57 10.19
CA PHE A 8 0.02 -4.07 9.38
C PHE A 8 -1.29 -4.61 9.96
N GLY A 9 -1.87 -3.89 10.91
CA GLY A 9 -2.97 -4.40 11.72
C GLY A 9 -2.53 -5.65 12.47
N PRO A 10 -3.27 -6.76 12.38
CA PRO A 10 -2.89 -8.03 12.99
C PRO A 10 -1.85 -8.83 12.20
N TYR A 11 -1.40 -8.30 11.06
CA TYR A 11 -0.52 -9.00 10.13
C TYR A 11 0.91 -8.49 10.18
N LYS A 12 1.83 -9.31 9.71
CA LYS A 12 3.26 -8.99 9.60
C LYS A 12 3.66 -8.92 8.13
N ILE A 13 4.29 -7.82 7.75
CA ILE A 13 4.85 -7.64 6.41
C ILE A 13 6.36 -7.84 6.49
N HIS A 14 6.87 -8.82 5.76
CA HIS A 14 8.31 -9.08 5.71
C HIS A 14 9.04 -7.89 5.07
N HIS A 15 10.20 -7.53 5.62
CA HIS A 15 10.97 -6.37 5.14
C HIS A 15 11.30 -6.42 3.64
N SER A 16 11.42 -7.62 3.06
CA SER A 16 11.71 -7.79 1.63
C SER A 16 10.61 -7.20 0.73
N SER A 17 9.39 -7.10 1.22
CA SER A 17 8.26 -6.50 0.50
C SER A 17 8.14 -4.99 0.72
N VAL A 18 8.92 -4.42 1.63
CA VAL A 18 8.91 -3.00 1.98
C VAL A 18 9.98 -2.29 1.17
N PHE A 19 9.62 -1.31 0.38
CA PHE A 19 10.55 -0.58 -0.48
C PHE A 19 10.85 0.84 0.00
N TYR A 20 10.11 1.33 0.97
CA TYR A 20 10.37 2.61 1.63
C TYR A 20 9.94 2.53 3.09
N THR A 21 10.72 3.11 3.97
CA THR A 21 10.37 3.22 5.39
C THR A 21 11.00 4.47 6.01
N ASN A 22 10.33 5.02 7.01
CA ASN A 22 10.87 5.98 7.94
C ASN A 22 10.31 5.70 9.35
N ASP A 23 10.51 6.60 10.30
CA ASP A 23 10.08 6.39 11.69
C ASP A 23 8.56 6.33 11.87
N LEU A 24 7.79 6.88 10.94
CA LEU A 24 6.34 7.04 11.06
C LEU A 24 5.55 6.10 10.17
N CYS A 25 6.06 5.78 8.98
CA CYS A 25 5.32 4.93 8.05
C CYS A 25 6.23 4.11 7.13
N PHE A 26 5.63 3.18 6.43
CA PHE A 26 6.32 2.36 5.43
C PHE A 26 5.45 2.15 4.19
N ALA A 27 6.11 1.88 3.06
CA ALA A 27 5.43 1.51 1.81
C ALA A 27 5.88 0.12 1.38
N PHE A 28 4.94 -0.72 1.03
CA PHE A 28 5.20 -2.09 0.61
C PHE A 28 4.51 -2.43 -0.70
N VAL A 29 4.93 -3.53 -1.30
CA VAL A 29 4.34 -4.00 -2.55
C VAL A 29 2.84 -4.22 -2.37
N ASN A 30 2.08 -3.83 -3.33
CA ASN A 30 0.68 -3.49 -3.47
C ASN A 30 0.40 -1.98 -3.34
N LEU A 31 1.49 -1.17 -3.34
CA LEU A 31 1.46 0.28 -3.53
C LEU A 31 0.73 1.04 -2.41
N ARG A 32 1.06 0.74 -1.15
CA ARG A 32 0.32 1.27 0.00
C ARG A 32 1.24 1.82 1.07
N PRO A 33 1.43 3.14 1.16
CA PRO A 33 1.95 3.74 2.37
C PRO A 33 1.03 3.48 3.55
N ALA A 34 1.59 3.14 4.68
CA ALA A 34 0.85 2.76 5.87
C ALA A 34 1.47 3.33 7.14
N VAL A 35 0.65 3.67 8.11
CA VAL A 35 1.04 4.10 9.46
C VAL A 35 0.35 3.22 10.50
N PRO A 36 0.98 2.95 11.66
CA PRO A 36 0.49 1.98 12.64
C PRO A 36 -0.69 2.49 13.50
N VAL A 37 -1.72 3.03 12.87
CA VAL A 37 -2.93 3.58 13.48
C VAL A 37 -4.16 3.06 12.75
N LYS A 38 -5.23 2.76 13.46
CA LYS A 38 -6.43 2.14 12.87
C LYS A 38 -7.26 3.08 12.01
N ARG A 39 -7.43 4.33 12.45
CA ARG A 39 -8.34 5.29 11.83
C ARG A 39 -7.63 6.61 11.56
N VAL A 40 -8.04 7.27 10.49
CA VAL A 40 -7.51 8.59 10.10
C VAL A 40 -7.66 9.62 11.23
N ALA A 41 -8.78 9.58 11.96
CA ALA A 41 -9.02 10.50 13.08
C ALA A 41 -7.99 10.39 14.21
N ASP A 42 -7.30 9.27 14.32
CA ASP A 42 -6.32 9.01 15.37
C ASP A 42 -4.89 9.38 14.95
N LEU A 43 -4.70 9.81 13.70
CA LEU A 43 -3.39 10.25 13.22
C LEU A 43 -2.99 11.59 13.82
N THR A 44 -1.71 11.72 14.17
CA THR A 44 -1.11 13.01 14.52
C THR A 44 -0.90 13.86 13.26
N ALA A 45 -0.69 15.16 13.44
CA ALA A 45 -0.36 16.06 12.32
C ALA A 45 0.93 15.62 11.60
N GLU A 46 1.92 15.14 12.34
CA GLU A 46 3.17 14.62 11.76
C GLU A 46 2.93 13.36 10.95
N GLU A 47 2.12 12.44 11.45
CA GLU A 47 1.77 11.21 10.75
C GLU A 47 0.99 11.48 9.47
N ILE A 48 0.00 12.39 9.50
CA ILE A 48 -0.76 12.79 8.30
C ILE A 48 0.17 13.41 7.26
N THR A 49 1.01 14.34 7.69
CA THR A 49 1.95 15.02 6.79
C THR A 49 2.90 14.03 6.14
N ASP A 50 3.49 13.16 6.94
CA ASP A 50 4.44 12.17 6.46
C ASP A 50 3.78 11.17 5.50
N LEU A 51 2.59 10.66 5.85
CA LEU A 51 1.84 9.73 5.02
C LEU A 51 1.55 10.30 3.63
N TRP A 52 1.10 11.55 3.56
CA TRP A 52 0.80 12.21 2.27
C TRP A 52 2.05 12.61 1.49
N MET A 53 3.12 13.03 2.16
CA MET A 53 4.39 13.33 1.50
C MET A 53 5.00 12.08 0.86
N ILE A 54 4.96 10.95 1.56
CA ILE A 54 5.40 9.67 1.01
C ILE A 54 4.49 9.24 -0.14
N SER A 55 3.18 9.37 0.01
CA SER A 55 2.21 9.04 -1.05
C SER A 55 2.47 9.85 -2.31
N GLN A 56 2.76 11.13 -2.18
CA GLN A 56 3.13 12.00 -3.30
C GLN A 56 4.41 11.49 -3.99
N LYS A 57 5.44 11.21 -3.21
CA LYS A 57 6.73 10.74 -3.73
C LYS A 57 6.60 9.39 -4.43
N VAL A 58 5.98 8.43 -3.76
CA VAL A 58 5.74 7.09 -4.31
C VAL A 58 4.86 7.18 -5.55
N GLY A 59 3.76 7.92 -5.48
CA GLY A 59 2.85 8.10 -6.61
C GLY A 59 3.53 8.67 -7.84
N ARG A 60 4.36 9.69 -7.68
CA ARG A 60 5.13 10.28 -8.78
C ARG A 60 6.02 9.24 -9.45
N GLN A 61 6.73 8.44 -8.67
CA GLN A 61 7.63 7.42 -9.19
C GLN A 61 6.87 6.29 -9.88
N LEU A 62 5.75 5.85 -9.31
CA LEU A 62 4.92 4.81 -9.89
C LEU A 62 4.26 5.27 -11.20
N GLU A 63 3.80 6.52 -11.27
CA GLU A 63 3.25 7.09 -12.49
C GLU A 63 4.29 7.03 -13.62
N SER A 64 5.52 7.43 -13.33
CA SER A 64 6.62 7.38 -14.28
C SER A 64 6.99 5.93 -14.66
N TYR A 65 7.15 5.06 -13.69
CA TYR A 65 7.53 3.66 -13.91
C TYR A 65 6.52 2.90 -14.79
N HIS A 66 5.24 3.07 -14.52
CA HIS A 66 4.16 2.41 -15.27
C HIS A 66 3.73 3.17 -16.52
N LYS A 67 4.37 4.31 -16.82
CA LYS A 67 4.00 5.20 -17.94
C LYS A 67 2.53 5.61 -17.88
N ALA A 68 2.03 5.82 -16.68
CA ALA A 68 0.69 6.29 -16.43
C ALA A 68 0.58 7.80 -16.63
N SER A 69 -0.63 8.30 -16.84
CA SER A 69 -0.89 9.73 -17.01
C SER A 69 -1.60 10.35 -15.81
N SER A 70 -2.10 9.54 -14.90
CA SER A 70 -2.86 9.98 -13.73
C SER A 70 -2.71 9.00 -12.58
N LEU A 71 -3.17 9.41 -11.40
CA LEU A 71 -3.14 8.59 -10.19
C LEU A 71 -4.47 8.67 -9.47
N THR A 72 -4.92 7.56 -8.92
CA THR A 72 -5.98 7.53 -7.92
C THR A 72 -5.35 7.25 -6.55
N PHE A 73 -5.60 8.15 -5.59
CA PHE A 73 -5.26 7.96 -4.19
C PHE A 73 -6.55 7.69 -3.41
N CYS A 74 -6.56 6.66 -2.58
CA CYS A 74 -7.76 6.30 -1.84
C CYS A 74 -7.42 5.78 -0.45
N ILE A 75 -8.13 6.29 0.55
CA ILE A 75 -8.13 5.74 1.92
C ILE A 75 -9.54 5.21 2.19
N GLN A 76 -9.63 3.95 2.60
CA GLN A 76 -10.88 3.37 3.12
C GLN A 76 -10.77 3.39 4.65
N ASP A 77 -11.43 4.34 5.27
CA ASP A 77 -11.32 4.62 6.71
C ASP A 77 -12.50 4.02 7.46
N GLY A 78 -12.30 2.86 8.02
CA GLY A 78 -13.30 2.10 8.77
C GLY A 78 -14.00 1.01 7.95
N PRO A 79 -14.64 0.05 8.64
CA PRO A 79 -15.22 -1.13 7.97
C PRO A 79 -16.35 -0.79 6.98
N GLN A 80 -17.18 0.22 7.27
CA GLN A 80 -18.26 0.63 6.39
C GLN A 80 -17.77 1.31 5.11
N ALA A 81 -16.52 1.80 5.13
CA ALA A 81 -15.87 2.35 3.93
C ALA A 81 -15.07 1.30 3.15
N GLY A 82 -15.07 0.05 3.61
CA GLY A 82 -14.39 -1.06 2.97
C GLY A 82 -13.02 -1.40 3.54
N GLN A 83 -12.61 -0.78 4.65
CA GLN A 83 -11.34 -1.12 5.31
C GLN A 83 -11.40 -2.56 5.81
N SER A 84 -10.53 -3.42 5.29
CA SER A 84 -10.45 -4.81 5.68
C SER A 84 -9.34 -5.08 6.69
N VAL A 85 -8.29 -4.27 6.66
CA VAL A 85 -7.18 -4.33 7.62
C VAL A 85 -7.22 -3.05 8.46
N PRO A 86 -7.37 -3.15 9.80
CA PRO A 86 -7.50 -1.98 10.68
C PRO A 86 -6.14 -1.31 10.94
N HIS A 87 -5.62 -0.68 9.91
CA HIS A 87 -4.32 0.00 9.87
C HIS A 87 -4.40 1.02 8.74
N VAL A 88 -4.26 2.31 9.02
CA VAL A 88 -4.40 3.36 8.01
C VAL A 88 -3.42 3.13 6.88
N HIS A 89 -3.94 3.05 5.67
CA HIS A 89 -3.14 2.90 4.46
C HIS A 89 -3.78 3.61 3.28
N ILE A 90 -2.94 4.09 2.37
CA ILE A 90 -3.37 4.74 1.13
C ILE A 90 -3.14 3.77 -0.02
N HIS A 91 -4.18 3.51 -0.79
CA HIS A 91 -4.06 2.86 -2.09
C HIS A 91 -3.58 3.88 -3.11
N ILE A 92 -2.54 3.57 -3.85
CA ILE A 92 -2.03 4.40 -4.94
C ILE A 92 -2.12 3.59 -6.22
N LEU A 93 -2.95 4.04 -7.14
CA LEU A 93 -3.22 3.32 -8.38
C LEU A 93 -2.83 4.19 -9.58
N PRO A 94 -1.79 3.78 -10.34
CA PRO A 94 -1.49 4.41 -11.62
C PRO A 94 -2.65 4.23 -12.60
N ARG A 95 -3.00 5.31 -13.29
CA ARG A 95 -4.13 5.34 -14.22
C ARG A 95 -3.68 5.72 -15.63
N MET A 96 -4.29 5.06 -16.61
CA MET A 96 -4.01 5.29 -18.04
C MET A 96 -5.30 5.50 -18.79
N SER A 97 -5.20 6.12 -19.99
CA SER A 97 -6.35 6.23 -20.88
C SER A 97 -6.94 4.84 -21.16
N ARG A 98 -8.25 4.72 -21.01
CA ARG A 98 -8.99 3.49 -21.30
C ARG A 98 -8.65 2.29 -20.41
N ASP A 99 -8.10 2.53 -19.23
CA ASP A 99 -7.88 1.46 -18.24
C ASP A 99 -9.20 0.89 -17.70
N TYR A 100 -10.24 1.74 -17.61
CA TYR A 100 -11.62 1.36 -17.26
C TYR A 100 -12.59 1.98 -18.24
N GLU A 101 -13.67 1.27 -18.55
CA GLU A 101 -14.76 1.78 -19.36
C GLU A 101 -15.48 2.93 -18.64
N ASN A 102 -15.76 2.73 -17.36
CA ASN A 102 -16.25 3.73 -16.43
C ASN A 102 -15.17 4.02 -15.37
N ASN A 103 -14.87 5.30 -15.14
CA ASN A 103 -13.88 5.66 -14.11
C ASN A 103 -14.23 5.08 -12.73
N ASP A 104 -15.51 5.05 -12.37
CA ASP A 104 -15.95 4.57 -11.06
C ASP A 104 -15.81 3.06 -10.87
N ASP A 105 -15.59 2.29 -11.92
CA ASP A 105 -15.33 0.85 -11.85
C ASP A 105 -14.06 0.53 -11.03
N ILE A 106 -13.16 1.50 -10.90
CA ILE A 106 -11.96 1.36 -10.06
C ILE A 106 -12.29 1.09 -8.58
N TYR A 107 -13.42 1.58 -8.09
CA TYR A 107 -13.80 1.37 -6.68
C TYR A 107 -14.16 -0.09 -6.40
N GLU A 108 -14.71 -0.80 -7.35
CA GLU A 108 -14.93 -2.25 -7.24
C GLU A 108 -13.60 -3.00 -7.19
N ASP A 109 -12.64 -2.60 -8.01
CA ASP A 109 -11.29 -3.17 -7.99
C ASP A 109 -10.55 -2.89 -6.69
N ILE A 110 -10.69 -1.68 -6.15
CA ILE A 110 -10.11 -1.32 -4.85
C ILE A 110 -10.70 -2.23 -3.76
N ASN A 111 -12.00 -2.41 -3.71
CA ASN A 111 -12.67 -3.28 -2.75
C ASN A 111 -12.24 -4.74 -2.91
N LYS A 112 -12.12 -5.21 -4.13
CA LYS A 112 -11.65 -6.55 -4.43
C LYS A 112 -10.21 -6.76 -3.97
N LYS A 113 -9.33 -5.81 -4.27
CA LYS A 113 -7.93 -5.86 -3.84
C LYS A 113 -7.77 -5.81 -2.32
N GLU A 114 -8.64 -5.06 -1.62
CA GLU A 114 -8.68 -5.06 -0.16
C GLU A 114 -9.00 -6.44 0.40
N LYS A 115 -10.00 -7.11 -0.15
CA LYS A 115 -10.37 -8.48 0.25
C LYS A 115 -9.25 -9.47 -0.06
N GLU A 116 -8.71 -9.40 -1.27
CA GLU A 116 -7.58 -10.24 -1.69
C GLU A 116 -6.36 -10.03 -0.81
N LEU A 117 -6.07 -8.80 -0.42
CA LEU A 117 -4.99 -8.48 0.50
C LEU A 117 -5.20 -9.16 1.85
N LYS A 118 -6.38 -9.06 2.43
CA LYS A 118 -6.71 -9.68 3.70
C LYS A 118 -6.58 -11.21 3.61
N GLU A 119 -7.17 -11.81 2.58
CA GLU A 119 -7.11 -13.25 2.34
C GLU A 119 -5.66 -13.72 2.18
N LYS A 120 -4.87 -13.01 1.38
CA LYS A 120 -3.46 -13.30 1.17
C LYS A 120 -2.66 -13.21 2.45
N LEU A 121 -2.85 -12.16 3.24
CA LEU A 121 -2.16 -12.00 4.52
C LEU A 121 -2.56 -13.07 5.53
N GLU A 122 -3.79 -13.54 5.51
CA GLU A 122 -4.24 -14.65 6.35
C GLU A 122 -3.62 -15.98 5.93
N VAL A 123 -3.50 -16.22 4.63
CA VAL A 123 -2.79 -17.39 4.09
C VAL A 123 -1.30 -17.34 4.44
N ASP A 124 -0.68 -16.18 4.33
CA ASP A 124 0.74 -16.00 4.63
C ASP A 124 1.08 -16.19 6.11
N LYS A 125 0.11 -16.08 7.01
CA LYS A 125 0.27 -16.48 8.43
C LYS A 125 0.55 -17.97 8.58
N GLU A 126 0.05 -18.78 7.66
CA GLU A 126 0.12 -20.25 7.71
C GLU A 126 1.18 -20.83 6.79
N ARG A 127 1.67 -20.06 5.79
CA ARG A 127 2.58 -20.54 4.76
C ARG A 127 3.65 -19.51 4.39
N LYS A 128 4.90 -19.98 4.23
CA LYS A 128 5.97 -19.25 3.56
C LYS A 128 5.86 -19.52 2.06
N ASP A 129 5.22 -18.63 1.33
CA ASP A 129 4.88 -18.86 -0.07
C ASP A 129 5.65 -18.05 -1.11
N ARG A 130 5.56 -18.53 -2.37
CA ARG A 130 6.07 -17.90 -3.60
C ARG A 130 5.69 -16.43 -3.74
N SER A 131 4.54 -16.03 -3.22
CA SER A 131 4.09 -14.64 -3.23
C SER A 131 5.06 -13.69 -2.55
N LEU A 132 5.82 -14.16 -1.54
CA LEU A 132 6.85 -13.36 -0.88
C LEU A 132 8.04 -13.09 -1.79
N GLU A 133 8.46 -14.07 -2.60
CA GLU A 133 9.56 -13.89 -3.56
C GLU A 133 9.19 -12.91 -4.67
N GLU A 134 7.99 -13.03 -5.24
CA GLU A 134 7.49 -12.11 -6.27
C GLU A 134 7.38 -10.68 -5.73
N MET A 135 6.83 -10.51 -4.53
CA MET A 135 6.72 -9.21 -3.88
C MET A 135 8.08 -8.63 -3.53
N ALA A 136 9.03 -9.47 -3.14
CA ALA A 136 10.40 -9.04 -2.87
C ALA A 136 11.10 -8.53 -4.13
N LEU A 137 10.92 -9.21 -5.27
CA LEU A 137 11.47 -8.77 -6.55
C LEU A 137 10.87 -7.44 -7.00
N GLU A 138 9.57 -7.27 -6.87
CA GLU A 138 8.89 -6.02 -7.19
C GLU A 138 9.34 -4.90 -6.26
N ALA A 139 9.47 -5.16 -4.96
CA ALA A 139 9.98 -4.19 -4.01
C ALA A 139 11.43 -3.77 -4.33
N ASP A 140 12.27 -4.71 -4.76
CA ASP A 140 13.63 -4.41 -5.20
C ASP A 140 13.64 -3.47 -6.42
N GLU A 141 12.75 -3.66 -7.37
CA GLU A 141 12.58 -2.75 -8.51
C GLU A 141 12.22 -1.35 -8.03
N TYR A 142 11.26 -1.23 -7.11
CA TYR A 142 10.83 0.07 -6.59
C TYR A 142 11.92 0.76 -5.76
N ARG A 143 12.72 0.02 -5.00
CA ARG A 143 13.85 0.59 -4.22
C ARG A 143 14.88 1.28 -5.11
N LYS A 144 15.04 0.85 -6.35
CA LYS A 144 16.04 1.40 -7.28
C LYS A 144 15.75 2.85 -7.66
N PHE A 145 14.50 3.29 -7.64
CA PHE A 145 14.14 4.64 -8.08
C PHE A 145 13.42 5.48 -7.04
N ILE A 146 13.01 4.92 -5.90
CA ILE A 146 12.43 5.67 -4.79
C ILE A 146 13.53 5.93 -3.75
N ILE A 147 14.02 7.14 -3.74
CA ILE A 147 15.08 7.58 -2.82
C ILE A 147 14.56 8.71 -1.96
#